data_d725d616d805e9533eec6d99999195b9
#
_entry.id   d725d616d805e9533eec6d99999195b9
#
_cell.length_a   1.000
_cell.length_b   1.000
_cell.length_c   1.000
_cell.angle_alpha   90.00
_cell.angle_beta   90.00
_cell.angle_gamma   90.00
#
_symmetry.space_group_name_H-M   'P 1'
#
loop_
_entity.id
_entity.type
_entity.pdbx_description
1 polymer ?
#
loop_
_entity_poly.entity_id
_entity_poly.type
_entity_poly.pdbx_seq_one_letter_code
_entity_poly.pdbx_strand_id
1 'polypeptide(L)'
;MTRSKRKRNQNAVYWRERETEAIRRRIKDEQEYFKEVKRVFDNASVNIDKEIKAFYMRYASKEGITLAEAKKRASQMDIEAFSNKAKRYVKTKDFSDQANEELRLYNLTMKINRLELLKANIGLELVDAYQDLEDITRKAMTERTREELKRQSGILGESINDSRKAVEDIIGQSFYNATFSDRIWHNQTLLKSQLDTLISTGLIQGRNPKALAGELQKVFGTSRYNAERLLITELARVQTQSQQNAYEQCGYEEYQFITIGAGACPICRHMDGRTFQVRDMMVGENAPPLHPNCRCSTSANDTSTRNYDDLLDDVKEFLKGTT
;
A
#
# COMPACT_ATOMS: atom_id res chain seq x y z
N MET A 1 28.03 -37.42 -17.78
CA MET A 1 27.80 -35.97 -17.66
C MET A 1 29.08 -35.25 -18.12
N THR A 2 29.02 -34.45 -19.19
CA THR A 2 30.15 -33.69 -19.70
C THR A 2 30.57 -32.59 -18.72
N ARG A 3 31.83 -32.23 -18.68
CA ARG A 3 32.44 -31.22 -17.80
C ARG A 3 31.68 -29.87 -17.88
N SER A 4 31.14 -29.52 -19.04
CA SER A 4 30.27 -28.36 -19.30
C SER A 4 28.93 -28.42 -18.54
N LYS A 5 28.22 -29.56 -18.53
CA LYS A 5 26.97 -29.72 -17.75
C LYS A 5 27.19 -29.61 -16.25
N ARG A 6 28.36 -29.99 -15.74
CA ARG A 6 28.72 -29.91 -14.32
C ARG A 6 28.98 -28.46 -13.88
N LYS A 7 29.68 -27.66 -14.71
CA LYS A 7 29.92 -26.22 -14.48
C LYS A 7 28.59 -25.42 -14.54
N ARG A 8 27.71 -25.71 -15.53
CA ARG A 8 26.37 -25.09 -15.67
C ARG A 8 25.49 -25.31 -14.43
N ASN A 9 25.50 -26.53 -13.88
CA ASN A 9 24.75 -26.83 -12.64
C ASN A 9 25.33 -26.09 -11.43
N GLN A 10 26.64 -25.94 -11.32
CA GLN A 10 27.27 -25.20 -10.21
C GLN A 10 26.94 -23.71 -10.27
N ASN A 11 26.92 -23.10 -11.45
CA ASN A 11 26.53 -21.71 -11.64
C ASN A 11 25.02 -21.50 -11.28
N ALA A 12 24.12 -22.37 -11.73
CA ALA A 12 22.71 -22.27 -11.43
C ALA A 12 22.41 -22.41 -9.92
N VAL A 13 23.11 -23.30 -9.21
CA VAL A 13 23.02 -23.45 -7.76
C VAL A 13 23.50 -22.17 -7.06
N TYR A 14 24.66 -21.65 -7.46
CA TYR A 14 25.21 -20.40 -6.89
C TYR A 14 24.25 -19.22 -7.02
N TRP A 15 23.67 -19.00 -8.22
CA TRP A 15 22.74 -17.90 -8.47
C TRP A 15 21.46 -18.06 -7.66
N ARG A 16 20.95 -19.27 -7.54
CA ARG A 16 19.76 -19.57 -6.72
C ARG A 16 20.01 -19.29 -5.25
N GLU A 17 21.12 -19.73 -4.69
CA GLU A 17 21.48 -19.49 -3.29
C GLU A 17 21.61 -18.00 -3.01
N ARG A 18 22.26 -17.26 -3.90
CA ARG A 18 22.47 -15.82 -3.81
C ARG A 18 21.13 -15.06 -3.85
N GLU A 19 20.21 -15.41 -4.76
CA GLU A 19 18.88 -14.80 -4.81
C GLU A 19 18.04 -15.16 -3.59
N THR A 20 18.08 -16.39 -3.14
CA THR A 20 17.39 -16.84 -1.93
C THR A 20 17.85 -16.05 -0.70
N GLU A 21 19.14 -15.83 -0.56
CA GLU A 21 19.68 -15.02 0.52
C GLU A 21 19.29 -13.54 0.41
N ALA A 22 19.26 -12.98 -0.81
CA ALA A 22 18.75 -11.63 -1.05
C ALA A 22 17.28 -11.51 -0.67
N ILE A 23 16.43 -12.48 -1.04
CA ILE A 23 15.02 -12.52 -0.66
C ILE A 23 14.86 -12.53 0.87
N ARG A 24 15.64 -13.34 1.60
CA ARG A 24 15.59 -13.40 3.07
C ARG A 24 15.93 -12.07 3.72
N ARG A 25 16.97 -11.37 3.23
CA ARG A 25 17.33 -10.02 3.73
C ARG A 25 16.21 -9.04 3.51
N ARG A 26 15.63 -8.97 2.32
CA ARG A 26 14.54 -8.07 1.97
C ARG A 26 13.30 -8.29 2.84
N ILE A 27 12.94 -9.55 3.13
CA ILE A 27 11.83 -9.87 4.05
C ILE A 27 12.10 -9.30 5.45
N LYS A 28 13.35 -9.29 5.89
CA LYS A 28 13.73 -8.70 7.18
C LYS A 28 13.62 -7.17 7.14
N ASP A 29 14.07 -6.53 6.06
CA ASP A 29 14.01 -5.08 5.90
C ASP A 29 12.57 -4.57 5.81
N GLU A 30 11.64 -5.34 5.21
CA GLU A 30 10.21 -5.03 5.15
C GLU A 30 9.58 -4.82 6.54
N GLN A 31 10.12 -5.44 7.60
CA GLN A 31 9.59 -5.28 8.96
C GLN A 31 9.71 -3.86 9.49
N GLU A 32 10.72 -3.10 9.06
CA GLU A 32 10.86 -1.70 9.47
C GLU A 32 9.75 -0.83 8.84
N TYR A 33 9.47 -1.02 7.56
CA TYR A 33 8.36 -0.33 6.89
C TYR A 33 7.00 -0.71 7.51
N PHE A 34 6.80 -1.95 7.92
CA PHE A 34 5.57 -2.37 8.61
C PHE A 34 5.38 -1.66 9.94
N LYS A 35 6.45 -1.37 10.66
CA LYS A 35 6.37 -0.56 11.90
C LYS A 35 5.92 0.88 11.58
N GLU A 36 6.43 1.47 10.51
CA GLU A 36 6.02 2.80 10.07
C GLU A 36 4.54 2.80 9.63
N VAL A 37 4.13 1.87 8.79
CA VAL A 37 2.73 1.69 8.36
C VAL A 37 1.80 1.48 9.57
N LYS A 38 2.19 0.60 10.51
CA LYS A 38 1.43 0.37 11.74
C LYS A 38 1.22 1.66 12.52
N ARG A 39 2.28 2.47 12.69
CA ARG A 39 2.22 3.74 13.43
C ARG A 39 1.24 4.72 12.80
N VAL A 40 1.21 4.82 11.46
CA VAL A 40 0.26 5.67 10.73
C VAL A 40 -1.17 5.28 11.06
N PHE A 41 -1.51 4.00 10.93
CA PHE A 41 -2.86 3.51 11.22
C PHE A 41 -3.24 3.58 12.70
N ASP A 42 -2.32 3.33 13.62
CA ASP A 42 -2.55 3.46 15.06
C ASP A 42 -2.86 4.93 15.42
N ASN A 43 -2.10 5.89 14.89
CA ASN A 43 -2.31 7.32 15.12
C ASN A 43 -3.66 7.78 14.57
N ALA A 44 -3.98 7.45 13.31
CA ALA A 44 -5.27 7.78 12.70
C ALA A 44 -6.43 7.18 13.49
N SER A 45 -6.34 5.92 13.92
CA SER A 45 -7.36 5.27 14.74
C SER A 45 -7.58 5.97 16.08
N VAL A 46 -6.49 6.38 16.75
CA VAL A 46 -6.56 7.11 18.03
C VAL A 46 -7.20 8.49 17.85
N ASN A 47 -6.82 9.22 16.81
CA ASN A 47 -7.37 10.55 16.56
C ASN A 47 -8.87 10.48 16.22
N ILE A 48 -9.26 9.56 15.36
CA ILE A 48 -10.68 9.33 15.01
C ILE A 48 -11.50 8.89 16.23
N ASP A 49 -10.97 8.03 17.08
CA ASP A 49 -11.65 7.63 18.33
C ASP A 49 -11.85 8.82 19.28
N LYS A 50 -10.86 9.74 19.36
CA LYS A 50 -11.02 11.00 20.12
C LYS A 50 -12.13 11.88 19.57
N GLU A 51 -12.21 12.07 18.25
CA GLU A 51 -13.27 12.85 17.60
C GLU A 51 -14.66 12.25 17.87
N ILE A 52 -14.79 10.93 17.77
CA ILE A 52 -16.04 10.23 18.04
C ILE A 52 -16.44 10.37 19.52
N LYS A 53 -15.50 10.19 20.45
CA LYS A 53 -15.75 10.37 21.88
C LYS A 53 -16.17 11.80 22.22
N ALA A 54 -15.51 12.81 21.64
CA ALA A 54 -15.87 14.21 21.80
C ALA A 54 -17.28 14.49 21.28
N PHE A 55 -17.65 13.87 20.13
CA PHE A 55 -19.01 13.95 19.64
C PHE A 55 -20.03 13.34 20.61
N TYR A 56 -19.77 12.12 21.11
CA TYR A 56 -20.64 11.47 22.08
C TYR A 56 -20.82 12.27 23.39
N MET A 57 -19.74 12.81 23.95
CA MET A 57 -19.81 13.62 25.17
C MET A 57 -20.67 14.87 25.00
N ARG A 58 -20.67 15.47 23.81
CA ARG A 58 -21.41 16.73 23.57
C ARG A 58 -22.87 16.50 23.14
N TYR A 59 -23.19 15.37 22.48
CA TYR A 59 -24.41 15.29 21.69
C TYR A 59 -25.18 13.96 21.74
N ALA A 60 -24.75 12.96 22.47
CA ALA A 60 -25.45 11.69 22.63
C ALA A 60 -26.58 11.82 23.65
N SER A 61 -27.72 12.41 23.28
CA SER A 61 -28.97 12.32 24.03
C SER A 61 -29.96 11.42 23.32
N LYS A 62 -30.76 10.74 24.15
CA LYS A 62 -31.76 9.69 23.82
C LYS A 62 -33.00 10.25 23.08
N GLU A 63 -32.93 10.57 21.82
CA GLU A 63 -34.12 10.97 21.06
C GLU A 63 -34.37 10.03 19.88
N GLY A 64 -35.52 9.33 19.92
CA GLY A 64 -35.91 8.25 19.02
C GLY A 64 -36.46 8.68 17.64
N ILE A 65 -35.72 9.47 16.86
CA ILE A 65 -36.08 9.80 15.47
C ILE A 65 -35.06 9.21 14.52
N THR A 66 -35.54 8.59 13.41
CA THR A 66 -34.66 8.00 12.40
C THR A 66 -33.88 9.08 11.63
N LEU A 67 -32.64 8.72 11.17
CA LEU A 67 -31.78 9.65 10.40
C LEU A 67 -32.46 10.11 9.10
N ALA A 68 -33.18 9.23 8.42
CA ALA A 68 -33.89 9.57 7.18
C ALA A 68 -34.90 10.66 7.39
N GLU A 69 -35.68 10.56 8.47
CA GLU A 69 -36.69 11.56 8.86
C GLU A 69 -36.02 12.85 9.32
N ALA A 70 -34.92 12.74 10.07
CA ALA A 70 -34.14 13.87 10.51
C ALA A 70 -33.52 14.65 9.34
N LYS A 71 -32.95 13.96 8.34
CA LYS A 71 -32.43 14.59 7.11
C LYS A 71 -33.50 15.26 6.28
N LYS A 72 -34.65 14.62 6.14
CA LYS A 72 -35.80 15.21 5.42
C LYS A 72 -36.27 16.50 6.07
N ARG A 73 -36.39 16.53 7.39
CA ARG A 73 -36.77 17.72 8.14
C ARG A 73 -35.70 18.81 8.14
N ALA A 74 -34.42 18.43 8.22
CA ALA A 74 -33.31 19.37 8.18
C ALA A 74 -33.11 20.05 6.81
N SER A 75 -33.35 19.34 5.71
CA SER A 75 -33.26 19.92 4.36
C SER A 75 -34.32 20.97 4.03
N GLN A 76 -35.36 21.03 4.83
CA GLN A 76 -36.48 21.99 4.67
C GLN A 76 -36.36 23.22 5.58
N MET A 77 -35.27 23.33 6.34
CA MET A 77 -35.07 24.34 7.38
C MET A 77 -34.09 25.41 7.01
N ASP A 78 -34.45 26.66 7.14
CA ASP A 78 -33.56 27.81 7.20
C ASP A 78 -32.90 27.85 8.60
N ILE A 79 -31.63 27.38 8.67
CA ILE A 79 -30.89 27.20 9.92
C ILE A 79 -30.68 28.54 10.65
N GLU A 80 -30.52 29.64 9.92
CA GLU A 80 -30.26 30.94 10.50
C GLU A 80 -31.53 31.53 11.10
N ALA A 81 -32.65 31.48 10.38
CA ALA A 81 -33.98 31.91 10.86
C ALA A 81 -34.38 31.11 12.10
N PHE A 82 -34.15 29.78 12.10
CA PHE A 82 -34.47 28.92 13.25
C PHE A 82 -33.55 29.18 14.46
N SER A 83 -32.26 29.47 14.26
CA SER A 83 -31.34 29.82 15.32
C SER A 83 -31.81 31.08 16.06
N ASN A 84 -32.20 32.09 15.29
CA ASN A 84 -32.70 33.36 15.84
C ASN A 84 -34.02 33.17 16.57
N LYS A 85 -34.90 32.31 16.05
CA LYS A 85 -36.17 31.95 16.69
C LYS A 85 -35.96 31.15 17.98
N ALA A 86 -35.09 30.18 17.98
CA ALA A 86 -34.69 29.38 19.15
C ALA A 86 -34.11 30.27 20.26
N LYS A 87 -33.21 31.21 19.93
CA LYS A 87 -32.67 32.17 20.89
C LYS A 87 -33.77 33.05 21.52
N ARG A 88 -34.77 33.43 20.72
CA ARG A 88 -35.92 34.18 21.21
C ARG A 88 -36.72 33.38 22.21
N TYR A 89 -37.11 32.11 21.91
CA TYR A 89 -37.85 31.25 22.82
C TYR A 89 -37.15 31.03 24.15
N VAL A 90 -35.87 30.82 24.14
CA VAL A 90 -35.02 30.67 25.35
C VAL A 90 -35.02 31.97 26.14
N LYS A 91 -34.86 33.13 25.48
CA LYS A 91 -34.81 34.45 26.12
C LYS A 91 -36.16 34.82 26.74
N THR A 92 -37.28 34.50 26.09
CA THR A 92 -38.65 34.83 26.56
C THR A 92 -39.23 33.76 27.49
N LYS A 93 -38.49 32.64 27.73
CA LYS A 93 -39.00 31.49 28.50
C LYS A 93 -40.33 30.95 27.99
N ASP A 94 -40.46 30.89 26.65
CA ASP A 94 -41.68 30.36 26.02
C ASP A 94 -41.65 28.83 26.08
N PHE A 95 -42.56 28.24 26.85
CA PHE A 95 -42.72 26.81 27.06
C PHE A 95 -43.97 26.25 26.35
N SER A 96 -44.52 26.96 25.38
CA SER A 96 -45.61 26.45 24.56
C SER A 96 -45.23 25.16 23.81
N ASP A 97 -46.22 24.32 23.51
CA ASP A 97 -45.99 23.08 22.74
C ASP A 97 -45.35 23.37 21.38
N GLN A 98 -45.76 24.47 20.73
CA GLN A 98 -45.16 24.89 19.45
C GLN A 98 -43.71 25.29 19.62
N ALA A 99 -43.33 26.07 20.65
CA ALA A 99 -41.96 26.45 20.93
C ALA A 99 -41.07 25.24 21.24
N ASN A 100 -41.61 24.30 22.00
CA ASN A 100 -40.92 23.05 22.34
C ASN A 100 -40.68 22.17 21.11
N GLU A 101 -41.65 22.05 20.20
CA GLU A 101 -41.50 21.27 18.96
C GLU A 101 -40.51 21.92 18.02
N GLU A 102 -40.48 23.22 17.85
CA GLU A 102 -39.52 23.95 17.05
C GLU A 102 -38.12 23.88 17.62
N LEU A 103 -37.93 23.96 18.93
CA LEU A 103 -36.65 23.75 19.61
C LEU A 103 -36.12 22.31 19.41
N ARG A 104 -37.01 21.34 19.45
CA ARG A 104 -36.70 19.94 19.16
C ARG A 104 -36.18 19.78 17.73
N LEU A 105 -36.86 20.39 16.77
CA LEU A 105 -36.45 20.35 15.36
C LEU A 105 -35.09 21.06 15.13
N TYR A 106 -34.86 22.22 15.76
CA TYR A 106 -33.61 22.92 15.75
C TYR A 106 -32.46 22.04 16.30
N ASN A 107 -32.65 21.43 17.46
CA ASN A 107 -31.66 20.56 18.08
C ASN A 107 -31.32 19.35 17.18
N LEU A 108 -32.33 18.78 16.50
CA LEU A 108 -32.16 17.67 15.57
C LEU A 108 -31.35 18.08 14.36
N THR A 109 -31.62 19.24 13.78
CA THR A 109 -30.86 19.79 12.65
C THR A 109 -29.39 20.04 13.02
N MET A 110 -29.18 20.63 14.19
CA MET A 110 -27.80 20.84 14.69
C MET A 110 -27.05 19.53 14.94
N LYS A 111 -27.75 18.48 15.34
CA LYS A 111 -27.20 17.13 15.53
C LYS A 111 -26.73 16.52 14.21
N ILE A 112 -27.51 16.71 13.14
CA ILE A 112 -27.15 16.23 11.78
C ILE A 112 -25.94 16.99 11.24
N ASN A 113 -25.93 18.33 11.33
CA ASN A 113 -24.83 19.15 10.87
C ASN A 113 -23.51 18.79 11.58
N ARG A 114 -23.59 18.45 12.87
CA ARG A 114 -22.43 18.00 13.64
C ARG A 114 -21.95 16.61 13.27
N LEU A 115 -22.86 15.71 12.89
CA LEU A 115 -22.47 14.40 12.36
C LEU A 115 -21.73 14.55 11.03
N GLU A 116 -22.21 15.41 10.14
CA GLU A 116 -21.50 15.68 8.87
C GLU A 116 -20.14 16.37 9.10
N LEU A 117 -20.04 17.27 10.09
CA LEU A 117 -18.77 17.86 10.50
C LEU A 117 -17.80 16.81 11.07
N LEU A 118 -18.30 15.89 11.90
CA LEU A 118 -17.50 14.77 12.40
C LEU A 118 -16.95 13.91 11.25
N LYS A 119 -17.77 13.57 10.27
CA LYS A 119 -17.35 12.82 9.08
C LYS A 119 -16.32 13.58 8.26
N ALA A 120 -16.47 14.90 8.12
CA ALA A 120 -15.51 15.74 7.44
C ALA A 120 -14.14 15.73 8.15
N ASN A 121 -14.12 15.89 9.48
CA ASN A 121 -12.90 15.81 10.28
C ASN A 121 -12.19 14.44 10.15
N ILE A 122 -12.98 13.37 10.23
CA ILE A 122 -12.47 12.00 10.00
C ILE A 122 -11.88 11.87 8.59
N GLY A 123 -12.53 12.46 7.60
CA GLY A 123 -12.02 12.50 6.23
C GLY A 123 -10.64 13.16 6.12
N LEU A 124 -10.41 14.26 6.84
CA LEU A 124 -9.11 14.95 6.89
C LEU A 124 -8.03 14.09 7.55
N GLU A 125 -8.33 13.48 8.71
CA GLU A 125 -7.40 12.55 9.38
C GLU A 125 -6.99 11.38 8.47
N LEU A 126 -7.93 10.88 7.64
CA LEU A 126 -7.62 9.83 6.67
C LEU A 126 -6.75 10.34 5.51
N VAL A 127 -6.95 11.57 5.06
CA VAL A 127 -6.10 12.17 4.01
C VAL A 127 -4.65 12.26 4.51
N ASP A 128 -4.44 12.78 5.71
CA ASP A 128 -3.10 12.90 6.30
C ASP A 128 -2.44 11.52 6.46
N ALA A 129 -3.16 10.54 7.02
CA ALA A 129 -2.65 9.19 7.20
C ALA A 129 -2.29 8.50 5.87
N TYR A 130 -3.07 8.70 4.82
CA TYR A 130 -2.80 8.08 3.52
C TYR A 130 -1.74 8.82 2.70
N GLN A 131 -1.53 10.12 2.96
CA GLN A 131 -0.38 10.85 2.46
C GLN A 131 0.92 10.30 3.08
N ASP A 132 0.96 10.12 4.40
CA ASP A 132 2.09 9.48 5.07
C ASP A 132 2.36 8.08 4.51
N LEU A 133 1.31 7.29 4.25
CA LEU A 133 1.43 5.95 3.67
C LEU A 133 2.00 5.99 2.24
N GLU A 134 1.59 6.96 1.43
CA GLU A 134 2.14 7.15 0.08
C GLU A 134 3.63 7.50 0.16
N ASP A 135 4.02 8.40 1.05
CA ASP A 135 5.41 8.82 1.23
C ASP A 135 6.30 7.66 1.71
N ILE A 136 5.84 6.87 2.68
CA ILE A 136 6.52 5.66 3.14
C ILE A 136 6.69 4.67 1.99
N THR A 137 5.64 4.43 1.22
CA THR A 137 5.66 3.49 0.09
C THR A 137 6.61 3.96 -1.00
N ARG A 138 6.55 5.22 -1.39
CA ARG A 138 7.45 5.83 -2.39
C ARG A 138 8.91 5.76 -1.94
N LYS A 139 9.19 6.09 -0.69
CA LYS A 139 10.53 5.97 -0.09
C LYS A 139 11.04 4.54 -0.18
N ALA A 140 10.26 3.58 0.30
CA ALA A 140 10.61 2.16 0.29
C ALA A 140 10.87 1.63 -1.14
N MET A 141 10.04 2.01 -2.11
CA MET A 141 10.23 1.64 -3.51
C MET A 141 11.50 2.27 -4.11
N THR A 142 11.78 3.53 -3.77
CA THR A 142 12.99 4.25 -4.21
C THR A 142 14.25 3.56 -3.68
N GLU A 143 14.28 3.24 -2.40
CA GLU A 143 15.40 2.56 -1.75
C GLU A 143 15.59 1.16 -2.35
N ARG A 144 14.53 0.37 -2.49
CA ARG A 144 14.57 -0.96 -3.10
C ARG A 144 15.06 -0.94 -4.54
N THR A 145 14.58 0.01 -5.35
CA THR A 145 15.02 0.16 -6.76
C THR A 145 16.51 0.45 -6.84
N ARG A 146 17.02 1.41 -6.09
CA ARG A 146 18.43 1.77 -6.08
C ARG A 146 19.34 0.63 -5.59
N GLU A 147 18.94 -0.02 -4.50
CA GLU A 147 19.66 -1.15 -3.95
C GLU A 147 19.73 -2.29 -4.96
N GLU A 148 18.62 -2.57 -5.66
CA GLU A 148 18.58 -3.63 -6.65
C GLU A 148 19.42 -3.30 -7.89
N LEU A 149 19.33 -2.10 -8.44
CA LEU A 149 20.18 -1.67 -9.57
C LEU A 149 21.68 -1.75 -9.21
N LYS A 150 22.05 -1.27 -8.03
CA LYS A 150 23.42 -1.38 -7.52
C LYS A 150 23.85 -2.83 -7.33
N ARG A 151 22.96 -3.66 -6.79
CA ARG A 151 23.22 -5.09 -6.60
C ARG A 151 23.43 -5.80 -7.94
N GLN A 152 22.60 -5.51 -8.93
CA GLN A 152 22.72 -6.08 -10.27
C GLN A 152 24.01 -5.61 -10.95
N SER A 153 24.36 -4.33 -10.86
CA SER A 153 25.64 -3.81 -11.36
C SER A 153 26.84 -4.60 -10.80
N GLY A 154 26.86 -4.84 -9.48
CA GLY A 154 27.91 -5.63 -8.85
C GLY A 154 27.91 -7.12 -9.21
N ILE A 155 26.76 -7.68 -9.61
CA ILE A 155 26.60 -9.08 -10.02
C ILE A 155 27.02 -9.29 -11.47
N LEU A 156 26.51 -8.40 -12.35
CA LEU A 156 26.67 -8.53 -13.80
C LEU A 156 28.01 -7.96 -14.28
N GLY A 157 28.72 -7.22 -13.39
CA GLY A 157 30.03 -6.63 -13.71
C GLY A 157 29.98 -5.41 -14.64
N GLU A 158 28.78 -4.85 -14.83
CA GLU A 158 28.50 -3.73 -15.73
C GLU A 158 27.94 -2.54 -14.98
N SER A 159 28.19 -1.32 -15.49
CA SER A 159 27.56 -0.10 -14.99
C SER A 159 26.10 -0.03 -15.43
N ILE A 160 25.17 -0.08 -14.49
CA ILE A 160 23.74 0.05 -14.75
C ILE A 160 23.29 1.47 -14.44
N ASN A 161 22.41 2.02 -15.29
CA ASN A 161 21.86 3.36 -15.09
C ASN A 161 20.94 3.39 -13.87
N ASP A 162 21.40 4.03 -12.80
CA ASP A 162 20.65 4.27 -11.55
C ASP A 162 20.30 5.76 -11.35
N SER A 163 20.27 6.53 -12.45
CA SER A 163 19.91 7.94 -12.40
C SER A 163 18.53 8.15 -11.76
N ARG A 164 18.33 9.34 -11.20
CA ARG A 164 17.04 9.69 -10.60
C ARG A 164 15.87 9.44 -11.56
N LYS A 165 16.04 9.78 -12.85
CA LYS A 165 15.01 9.54 -13.86
C LYS A 165 14.72 8.05 -14.04
N ALA A 166 15.75 7.21 -14.18
CA ALA A 166 15.56 5.76 -14.32
C ALA A 166 14.83 5.15 -13.12
N VAL A 167 15.13 5.61 -11.90
CA VAL A 167 14.44 5.17 -10.68
C VAL A 167 12.99 5.62 -10.68
N GLU A 168 12.70 6.88 -11.01
CA GLU A 168 11.32 7.41 -11.07
C GLU A 168 10.50 6.72 -12.17
N ASP A 169 11.09 6.42 -13.32
CA ASP A 169 10.44 5.69 -14.41
C ASP A 169 10.01 4.28 -13.94
N ILE A 170 10.86 3.57 -13.18
CA ILE A 170 10.52 2.26 -12.62
C ILE A 170 9.40 2.36 -11.58
N ILE A 171 9.47 3.35 -10.67
CA ILE A 171 8.47 3.53 -9.60
C ILE A 171 7.12 3.90 -10.18
N GLY A 172 7.10 4.80 -11.16
CA GLY A 172 5.89 5.37 -11.77
C GLY A 172 5.14 4.42 -12.71
N GLN A 173 5.70 3.26 -13.04
CA GLN A 173 5.02 2.31 -13.95
C GLN A 173 3.71 1.80 -13.34
N SER A 174 2.69 1.70 -14.19
CA SER A 174 1.44 1.07 -13.81
C SER A 174 1.57 -0.47 -13.80
N PHE A 175 0.86 -1.09 -12.88
CA PHE A 175 0.75 -2.54 -12.78
C PHE A 175 -0.74 -2.90 -12.72
N TYR A 176 -1.23 -3.76 -13.64
CA TYR A 176 -2.66 -3.99 -13.82
C TYR A 176 -3.48 -2.69 -13.90
N ASN A 177 -3.07 -1.79 -14.80
CA ASN A 177 -3.73 -0.52 -15.13
C ASN A 177 -3.88 0.49 -13.96
N ALA A 178 -3.11 0.37 -12.90
CA ALA A 178 -3.10 1.32 -11.80
C ALA A 178 -1.67 1.50 -11.25
N THR A 179 -1.34 2.71 -10.81
CA THR A 179 -0.12 3.00 -10.08
C THR A 179 -0.26 2.59 -8.61
N PHE A 180 0.85 2.56 -7.87
CA PHE A 180 0.79 2.34 -6.42
C PHE A 180 -0.01 3.44 -5.70
N SER A 181 0.11 4.69 -6.15
CA SER A 181 -0.63 5.84 -5.62
C SER A 181 -2.13 5.67 -5.83
N ASP A 182 -2.58 5.32 -7.05
CA ASP A 182 -4.00 5.06 -7.34
C ASP A 182 -4.59 4.02 -6.38
N ARG A 183 -3.84 2.97 -6.07
CA ARG A 183 -4.27 1.91 -5.14
C ARG A 183 -4.33 2.38 -3.70
N ILE A 184 -3.38 3.22 -3.27
CA ILE A 184 -3.37 3.81 -1.94
C ILE A 184 -4.62 4.67 -1.75
N TRP A 185 -4.91 5.58 -2.67
CA TRP A 185 -6.05 6.47 -2.58
C TRP A 185 -7.40 5.75 -2.77
N HIS A 186 -7.44 4.70 -3.57
CA HIS A 186 -8.60 3.83 -3.64
C HIS A 186 -8.90 3.14 -2.28
N ASN A 187 -7.87 2.62 -1.61
CA ASN A 187 -8.00 2.04 -0.28
C ASN A 187 -8.46 3.08 0.77
N GLN A 188 -7.99 4.32 0.66
CA GLN A 188 -8.48 5.44 1.50
C GLN A 188 -9.98 5.66 1.32
N THR A 189 -10.44 5.71 0.07
CA THR A 189 -11.86 5.90 -0.26
C THR A 189 -12.73 4.77 0.32
N LEU A 190 -12.26 3.53 0.23
CA LEU A 190 -12.95 2.38 0.82
C LEU A 190 -13.02 2.47 2.35
N LEU A 191 -11.91 2.80 3.00
CA LEU A 191 -11.87 2.97 4.46
C LEU A 191 -12.81 4.09 4.90
N LYS A 192 -12.77 5.24 4.22
CA LYS A 192 -13.67 6.37 4.50
C LYS A 192 -15.13 5.97 4.40
N SER A 193 -15.52 5.28 3.34
CA SER A 193 -16.90 4.80 3.14
C SER A 193 -17.35 3.84 4.26
N GLN A 194 -16.48 2.92 4.68
CA GLN A 194 -16.75 2.01 5.79
C GLN A 194 -16.92 2.76 7.12
N LEU A 195 -16.07 3.75 7.40
CA LEU A 195 -16.16 4.57 8.60
C LEU A 195 -17.40 5.45 8.59
N ASP A 196 -17.74 6.07 7.46
CA ASP A 196 -18.96 6.88 7.32
C ASP A 196 -20.22 6.06 7.60
N THR A 197 -20.24 4.81 7.12
CA THR A 197 -21.36 3.88 7.37
C THR A 197 -21.41 3.46 8.84
N LEU A 198 -20.26 3.05 9.39
CA LEU A 198 -20.16 2.59 10.77
C LEU A 198 -20.57 3.68 11.76
N ILE A 199 -20.08 4.90 11.57
CA ILE A 199 -20.36 6.04 12.44
C ILE A 199 -21.82 6.47 12.31
N SER A 200 -22.33 6.59 11.09
CA SER A 200 -23.74 6.94 10.87
C SER A 200 -24.67 5.95 11.54
N THR A 201 -24.44 4.65 11.30
CA THR A 201 -25.28 3.59 11.88
C THR A 201 -25.13 3.52 13.41
N GLY A 202 -23.89 3.61 13.91
CA GLY A 202 -23.62 3.54 15.34
C GLY A 202 -24.23 4.69 16.12
N LEU A 203 -24.09 5.91 15.63
CA LEU A 203 -24.62 7.11 16.28
C LEU A 203 -26.16 7.19 16.20
N ILE A 204 -26.75 6.75 15.08
CA ILE A 204 -28.20 6.77 14.89
C ILE A 204 -28.88 5.72 15.77
N GLN A 205 -28.29 4.53 15.86
CA GLN A 205 -28.79 3.42 16.67
C GLN A 205 -28.48 3.58 18.17
N GLY A 206 -27.76 4.65 18.57
CA GLY A 206 -27.36 4.86 19.96
C GLY A 206 -26.46 3.75 20.49
N ARG A 207 -25.63 3.17 19.62
CA ARG A 207 -24.70 2.08 20.02
C ARG A 207 -23.73 2.55 21.08
N ASN A 208 -23.36 1.64 21.97
CA ASN A 208 -22.35 1.91 23.00
C ASN A 208 -21.01 2.31 22.36
N PRO A 209 -20.38 3.43 22.79
CA PRO A 209 -19.07 3.87 22.29
C PRO A 209 -17.97 2.80 22.32
N LYS A 210 -17.97 1.91 23.32
CA LYS A 210 -16.99 0.80 23.40
C LYS A 210 -17.20 -0.23 22.28
N ALA A 211 -18.45 -0.53 21.93
CA ALA A 211 -18.75 -1.44 20.81
C ALA A 211 -18.31 -0.83 19.48
N LEU A 212 -18.58 0.46 19.28
CA LEU A 212 -18.12 1.19 18.10
C LEU A 212 -16.60 1.23 17.99
N ALA A 213 -15.88 1.47 19.09
CA ALA A 213 -14.43 1.45 19.11
C ALA A 213 -13.86 0.08 18.72
N GLY A 214 -14.49 -1.03 19.15
CA GLY A 214 -14.09 -2.37 18.74
C GLY A 214 -14.27 -2.66 17.25
N GLU A 215 -15.35 -2.14 16.65
CA GLU A 215 -15.58 -2.24 15.20
C GLU A 215 -14.60 -1.36 14.41
N LEU A 216 -14.30 -0.15 14.89
CA LEU A 216 -13.26 0.71 14.33
C LEU A 216 -11.90 0.00 14.28
N GLN A 217 -11.47 -0.61 15.38
CA GLN A 217 -10.19 -1.32 15.43
C GLN A 217 -10.11 -2.44 14.39
N LYS A 218 -11.21 -3.16 14.12
CA LYS A 218 -11.26 -4.21 13.09
C LYS A 218 -11.11 -3.61 11.69
N VAL A 219 -11.82 -2.53 11.39
CA VAL A 219 -11.75 -1.84 10.09
C VAL A 219 -10.34 -1.32 9.84
N PHE A 220 -9.71 -0.69 10.83
CA PHE A 220 -8.33 -0.23 10.74
C PHE A 220 -7.32 -1.38 10.62
N GLY A 221 -7.52 -2.49 11.32
CA GLY A 221 -6.70 -3.69 11.20
C GLY A 221 -6.71 -4.28 9.79
N THR A 222 -7.88 -4.32 9.15
CA THR A 222 -8.03 -4.76 7.76
C THR A 222 -7.35 -3.80 6.79
N SER A 223 -7.50 -2.48 7.00
CA SER A 223 -6.88 -1.45 6.14
C SER A 223 -5.36 -1.46 6.26
N ARG A 224 -4.81 -1.64 7.46
CA ARG A 224 -3.38 -1.83 7.68
C ARG A 224 -2.86 -3.06 6.94
N TYR A 225 -3.51 -4.20 7.07
CA TYR A 225 -3.14 -5.42 6.36
C TYR A 225 -3.12 -5.21 4.84
N ASN A 226 -4.11 -4.50 4.30
CA ASN A 226 -4.17 -4.18 2.87
C ASN A 226 -3.01 -3.26 2.44
N ALA A 227 -2.63 -2.29 3.27
CA ALA A 227 -1.50 -1.40 3.02
C ALA A 227 -0.16 -2.18 3.04
N GLU A 228 0.07 -3.03 4.04
CA GLU A 228 1.25 -3.89 4.12
C GLU A 228 1.33 -4.84 2.91
N ARG A 229 0.20 -5.44 2.51
CA ARG A 229 0.11 -6.30 1.33
C ARG A 229 0.42 -5.56 0.03
N LEU A 230 -0.08 -4.34 -0.12
CA LEU A 230 0.22 -3.48 -1.25
C LEU A 230 1.72 -3.15 -1.31
N LEU A 231 2.29 -2.72 -0.19
CA LEU A 231 3.71 -2.39 -0.09
C LEU A 231 4.60 -3.57 -0.52
N ILE A 232 4.37 -4.78 0.01
CA ILE A 232 5.13 -5.98 -0.39
C ILE A 232 5.04 -6.23 -1.90
N THR A 233 3.84 -6.10 -2.45
CA THR A 233 3.59 -6.37 -3.88
C THR A 233 4.31 -5.36 -4.76
N GLU A 234 4.26 -4.08 -4.40
CA GLU A 234 4.93 -3.02 -5.13
C GLU A 234 6.47 -3.09 -5.01
N LEU A 235 6.99 -3.46 -3.83
CA LEU A 235 8.44 -3.71 -3.66
C LEU A 235 8.93 -4.87 -4.53
N ALA A 236 8.16 -5.94 -4.65
CA ALA A 236 8.49 -7.05 -5.54
C ALA A 236 8.42 -6.62 -7.03
N ARG A 237 7.46 -5.76 -7.39
CA ARG A 237 7.33 -5.21 -8.74
C ARG A 237 8.55 -4.38 -9.13
N VAL A 238 8.90 -3.37 -8.36
CA VAL A 238 10.04 -2.48 -8.69
C VAL A 238 11.36 -3.23 -8.69
N GLN A 239 11.51 -4.23 -7.84
CA GLN A 239 12.66 -5.12 -7.86
C GLN A 239 12.77 -5.88 -9.19
N THR A 240 11.70 -6.51 -9.64
CA THR A 240 11.68 -7.27 -10.89
C THR A 240 11.91 -6.36 -12.09
N GLN A 241 11.34 -5.17 -12.11
CA GLN A 241 11.58 -4.18 -13.16
C GLN A 241 13.03 -3.66 -13.16
N SER A 242 13.64 -3.50 -11.97
CA SER A 242 15.05 -3.17 -11.86
C SER A 242 15.95 -4.29 -12.40
N GLN A 243 15.57 -5.56 -12.16
CA GLN A 243 16.25 -6.72 -12.69
C GLN A 243 16.13 -6.78 -14.22
N GLN A 244 14.91 -6.60 -14.76
CA GLN A 244 14.67 -6.55 -16.20
C GLN A 244 15.54 -5.47 -16.86
N ASN A 245 15.50 -4.26 -16.33
CA ASN A 245 16.29 -3.14 -16.83
C ASN A 245 17.79 -3.45 -16.83
N ALA A 246 18.29 -4.10 -15.76
CA ALA A 246 19.68 -4.52 -15.67
C ALA A 246 20.04 -5.60 -16.70
N TYR A 247 19.18 -6.59 -16.90
CA TYR A 247 19.43 -7.66 -17.89
C TYR A 247 19.45 -7.10 -19.31
N GLU A 248 18.53 -6.19 -19.66
CA GLU A 248 18.48 -5.52 -20.95
C GLU A 248 19.76 -4.69 -21.22
N GLN A 249 20.20 -3.87 -20.22
CA GLN A 249 21.40 -3.05 -20.35
C GLN A 249 22.67 -3.89 -20.49
N CYS A 250 22.72 -5.04 -19.83
CA CYS A 250 23.89 -5.94 -19.88
C CYS A 250 23.81 -6.99 -21.01
N GLY A 251 22.76 -6.94 -21.85
CA GLY A 251 22.61 -7.82 -23.01
C GLY A 251 22.28 -9.28 -22.69
N TYR A 252 21.69 -9.56 -21.51
CA TYR A 252 21.21 -10.90 -21.20
C TYR A 252 19.91 -11.18 -21.93
N GLU A 253 19.84 -12.32 -22.61
CA GLU A 253 18.66 -12.72 -23.39
C GLU A 253 17.64 -13.51 -22.56
N GLU A 254 18.08 -14.20 -21.51
CA GLU A 254 17.24 -15.07 -20.69
C GLU A 254 17.38 -14.77 -19.20
N TYR A 255 16.28 -15.05 -18.48
CA TYR A 255 16.27 -15.07 -17.01
C TYR A 255 15.58 -16.32 -16.47
N GLN A 256 15.90 -16.68 -15.24
CA GLN A 256 15.27 -17.78 -14.52
C GLN A 256 14.40 -17.25 -13.39
N PHE A 257 13.19 -17.82 -13.24
CA PHE A 257 12.30 -17.52 -12.11
C PHE A 257 12.78 -18.26 -10.85
N ILE A 258 12.89 -17.53 -9.72
CA ILE A 258 13.40 -18.06 -8.46
C ILE A 258 12.39 -17.81 -7.34
N THR A 259 11.97 -18.88 -6.68
CA THR A 259 11.07 -18.78 -5.52
C THR A 259 11.81 -18.64 -4.20
N ILE A 260 11.06 -18.28 -3.15
CA ILE A 260 11.58 -18.28 -1.77
C ILE A 260 11.85 -19.69 -1.20
N GLY A 261 11.71 -20.74 -2.00
CA GLY A 261 11.87 -22.14 -1.57
C GLY A 261 10.59 -22.73 -0.95
N ALA A 262 10.74 -23.42 0.18
CA ALA A 262 9.64 -24.18 0.81
C ALA A 262 8.40 -23.34 1.18
N GLY A 263 8.56 -22.02 1.39
CA GLY A 263 7.47 -21.08 1.67
C GLY A 263 6.70 -20.57 0.44
N ALA A 264 7.09 -20.99 -0.77
CA ALA A 264 6.44 -20.54 -2.00
C ALA A 264 5.02 -21.16 -2.16
N CYS A 265 4.07 -20.35 -2.63
CA CYS A 265 2.73 -20.81 -2.96
C CYS A 265 2.73 -21.78 -4.17
N PRO A 266 1.64 -22.52 -4.41
CA PRO A 266 1.58 -23.45 -5.55
C PRO A 266 1.83 -22.81 -6.90
N ILE A 267 1.31 -21.59 -7.14
CA ILE A 267 1.51 -20.83 -8.39
C ILE A 267 3.00 -20.55 -8.60
N CYS A 268 3.67 -20.00 -7.60
CA CYS A 268 5.10 -19.66 -7.70
C CYS A 268 5.97 -20.92 -7.81
N ARG A 269 5.63 -22.01 -7.09
CA ARG A 269 6.36 -23.30 -7.20
C ARG A 269 6.31 -23.88 -8.62
N HIS A 270 5.20 -23.69 -9.33
CA HIS A 270 5.08 -24.14 -10.72
C HIS A 270 6.04 -23.36 -11.64
N MET A 271 6.35 -22.12 -11.31
CA MET A 271 7.27 -21.25 -12.07
C MET A 271 8.74 -21.45 -11.68
N ASP A 272 9.02 -22.07 -10.54
CA ASP A 272 10.37 -22.20 -10.00
C ASP A 272 11.33 -22.88 -10.97
N GLY A 273 12.46 -22.24 -11.23
CA GLY A 273 13.48 -22.76 -12.12
C GLY A 273 13.17 -22.66 -13.62
N ARG A 274 11.99 -22.18 -14.02
CA ARG A 274 11.67 -21.97 -15.44
C ARG A 274 12.46 -20.79 -15.98
N THR A 275 12.87 -20.91 -17.24
CA THR A 275 13.62 -19.88 -17.98
C THR A 275 12.71 -19.22 -19.00
N PHE A 276 12.84 -17.91 -19.16
CA PHE A 276 12.10 -17.09 -20.09
C PHE A 276 13.01 -16.07 -20.77
N GLN A 277 12.60 -15.57 -21.93
CA GLN A 277 13.30 -14.50 -22.63
C GLN A 277 13.10 -13.16 -21.90
N VAL A 278 14.17 -12.37 -21.77
CA VAL A 278 14.11 -11.03 -21.12
C VAL A 278 13.18 -10.09 -21.88
N ARG A 279 13.22 -10.10 -23.23
CA ARG A 279 12.32 -9.28 -24.06
C ARG A 279 10.82 -9.57 -23.85
N ASP A 280 10.48 -10.76 -23.38
CA ASP A 280 9.11 -11.21 -23.13
C ASP A 280 8.77 -11.17 -21.62
N MET A 281 9.60 -10.49 -20.81
CA MET A 281 9.43 -10.41 -19.37
C MET A 281 8.23 -9.55 -19.00
N MET A 282 7.22 -10.15 -18.40
CA MET A 282 5.98 -9.49 -17.98
C MET A 282 5.73 -9.71 -16.50
N VAL A 283 5.83 -8.63 -15.74
CA VAL A 283 5.50 -8.63 -14.31
C VAL A 283 4.03 -9.01 -14.10
N GLY A 284 3.79 -10.03 -13.28
CA GLY A 284 2.45 -10.56 -13.05
C GLY A 284 2.08 -11.78 -13.87
N GLU A 285 2.85 -12.12 -14.90
CA GLU A 285 2.59 -13.26 -15.79
C GLU A 285 3.71 -14.30 -15.73
N ASN A 286 4.91 -13.94 -16.18
CA ASN A 286 6.08 -14.82 -16.16
C ASN A 286 7.18 -14.35 -15.21
N ALA A 287 7.04 -13.16 -14.64
CA ALA A 287 7.96 -12.55 -13.68
C ALA A 287 7.22 -12.08 -12.39
N PRO A 288 7.88 -12.09 -11.22
CA PRO A 288 7.26 -11.63 -9.96
C PRO A 288 6.84 -10.15 -9.99
N PRO A 289 5.83 -9.77 -9.19
CA PRO A 289 4.96 -10.59 -8.36
C PRO A 289 3.82 -11.24 -9.18
N LEU A 290 3.59 -12.54 -9.02
CA LEU A 290 2.46 -13.24 -9.67
C LEU A 290 1.14 -13.09 -8.92
N HIS A 291 1.19 -12.65 -7.68
CA HIS A 291 0.05 -12.48 -6.79
C HIS A 291 0.39 -11.50 -5.66
N PRO A 292 -0.59 -10.93 -4.95
CA PRO A 292 -0.31 -10.12 -3.76
C PRO A 292 0.53 -10.87 -2.72
N ASN A 293 1.46 -10.18 -2.06
CA ASN A 293 2.44 -10.75 -1.12
C ASN A 293 3.49 -11.68 -1.76
N CYS A 294 3.65 -11.69 -3.08
CA CYS A 294 4.70 -12.45 -3.73
C CYS A 294 6.09 -11.88 -3.36
N ARG A 295 7.02 -12.77 -3.00
CA ARG A 295 8.40 -12.42 -2.65
C ARG A 295 9.43 -13.19 -3.48
N CYS A 296 9.00 -13.70 -4.63
CA CYS A 296 9.88 -14.36 -5.58
C CYS A 296 10.81 -13.35 -6.27
N SER A 297 11.80 -13.83 -6.96
CA SER A 297 12.81 -13.04 -7.67
C SER A 297 13.14 -13.67 -9.02
N THR A 298 14.04 -13.04 -9.76
CA THR A 298 14.63 -13.59 -10.97
C THR A 298 16.16 -13.55 -10.89
N SER A 299 16.83 -14.33 -11.69
CA SER A 299 18.26 -14.20 -11.95
C SER A 299 18.53 -14.24 -13.44
N ALA A 300 19.51 -13.47 -13.92
CA ALA A 300 19.99 -13.61 -15.28
C ALA A 300 20.42 -15.06 -15.54
N ASN A 301 20.06 -15.58 -16.69
CA ASN A 301 20.48 -16.90 -17.15
C ASN A 301 21.45 -16.72 -18.33
N ASP A 302 22.72 -16.94 -18.07
CA ASP A 302 23.74 -16.88 -19.12
C ASP A 302 23.70 -18.16 -19.93
N THR A 303 23.08 -18.09 -21.09
CA THR A 303 23.08 -19.15 -22.10
C THR A 303 24.24 -18.98 -23.08
N SER A 304 24.93 -17.83 -23.06
CA SER A 304 26.07 -17.59 -23.88
C SER A 304 27.18 -18.56 -23.48
N THR A 305 27.74 -19.22 -24.45
CA THR A 305 28.90 -20.10 -24.35
C THR A 305 30.21 -19.31 -24.21
N ARG A 306 30.17 -18.05 -23.72
CA ARG A 306 31.39 -17.37 -23.32
C ARG A 306 32.02 -18.18 -22.19
N ASN A 307 32.93 -19.02 -22.59
CA ASN A 307 33.75 -19.83 -21.67
C ASN A 307 34.53 -18.84 -20.82
N TYR A 308 34.57 -19.05 -19.51
CA TYR A 308 35.51 -18.34 -18.63
C TYR A 308 36.93 -18.49 -19.12
N ASP A 309 37.21 -19.58 -19.84
CA ASP A 309 38.49 -19.85 -20.53
C ASP A 309 38.71 -18.87 -21.71
N ASP A 310 37.66 -18.47 -22.45
CA ASP A 310 37.74 -17.46 -23.53
C ASP A 310 38.04 -16.07 -22.96
N LEU A 311 37.38 -15.69 -21.84
CA LEU A 311 37.65 -14.44 -21.10
C LEU A 311 39.09 -14.43 -20.52
N LEU A 312 39.56 -15.55 -20.00
CA LEU A 312 40.95 -15.67 -19.52
C LEU A 312 41.96 -15.62 -20.67
N ASP A 313 41.61 -16.12 -21.84
CA ASP A 313 42.47 -16.07 -23.03
C ASP A 313 42.49 -14.68 -23.64
N ASP A 314 41.36 -13.95 -23.68
CA ASP A 314 41.27 -12.53 -24.03
C ASP A 314 42.09 -11.64 -23.08
N VAL A 315 42.03 -11.89 -21.78
CA VAL A 315 42.86 -11.19 -20.77
C VAL A 315 44.33 -11.52 -20.93
N LYS A 316 44.69 -12.78 -21.22
CA LYS A 316 46.09 -13.17 -21.48
C LYS A 316 46.62 -12.56 -22.78
N GLU A 317 45.78 -12.44 -23.80
CA GLU A 317 46.15 -11.81 -25.08
C GLU A 317 46.32 -10.30 -24.93
N PHE A 318 45.41 -9.64 -24.17
CA PHE A 318 45.57 -8.23 -23.80
C PHE A 318 46.84 -7.95 -23.00
N LEU A 319 47.19 -8.81 -22.05
CA LEU A 319 48.40 -8.68 -21.25
C LEU A 319 49.71 -8.97 -22.07
N LYS A 320 49.62 -9.77 -23.13
CA LYS A 320 50.74 -10.02 -24.06
C LYS A 320 50.98 -8.88 -25.06
N GLY A 321 49.94 -8.09 -25.38
CA GLY A 321 50.03 -6.95 -26.29
C GLY A 321 50.49 -5.65 -25.64
N THR A 322 50.73 -5.65 -24.34
CA THR A 322 51.19 -4.50 -23.55
C THR A 322 52.67 -4.61 -23.12
N THR A 323 53.41 -5.58 -23.61
CA THR A 323 54.87 -5.70 -23.53
C THR A 323 55.45 -5.48 -24.90
#